data_58841fc33d6834a71c7994caf5d386de
#
_entry.id   58841fc33d6834a71c7994caf5d386de
#
_cell.length_a   1.000
_cell.length_b   1.000
_cell.length_c   1.000
_cell.angle_alpha   90.00
_cell.angle_beta   90.00
_cell.angle_gamma   90.00
#
_symmetry.space_group_name_H-M   'P 1'
#
loop_
_entity.id
_entity.type
_entity.pdbx_description
1 polymer ?
#
loop_
_entity_poly.entity_id
_entity_poly.type
_entity_poly.pdbx_seq_one_letter_code
_entity_poly.pdbx_strand_id
1 'polypeptide(L)'
;QENKYAQWLYKKFGSVSSIEFAGFMSREKLFGYYHAVDCLVFPSKVETWGLPVSEFMATGKPMLLADLPYAHETAAGSMQTAFFKLSDPVQLMNLMKRLCEDDFTFLTSIGTSDKRFSFASSWRELFDSILN
;
A
#
# COMPACT_ATOMS: atom_id res chain seq x y z
N GLN A 1 -21.77 1.55 -14.10
CA GLN A 1 -22.52 1.13 -12.92
C GLN A 1 -21.90 1.81 -11.71
N GLU A 2 -22.66 2.66 -11.05
CA GLU A 2 -22.19 3.26 -9.79
C GLU A 2 -21.96 2.17 -8.74
N ASN A 3 -20.79 2.19 -8.11
CA ASN A 3 -20.43 1.21 -7.08
C ASN A 3 -21.27 1.46 -5.81
N LYS A 4 -22.24 0.59 -5.53
CA LYS A 4 -23.12 0.69 -4.36
C LYS A 4 -22.37 0.76 -3.03
N TYR A 5 -21.21 0.12 -2.94
CA TYR A 5 -20.36 0.18 -1.75
C TYR A 5 -19.72 1.57 -1.56
N ALA A 6 -19.24 2.17 -2.63
CA ALA A 6 -18.72 3.54 -2.60
C ALA A 6 -19.79 4.56 -2.20
N GLN A 7 -21.00 4.44 -2.73
CA GLN A 7 -22.14 5.28 -2.33
C GLN A 7 -22.48 5.12 -0.84
N TRP A 8 -22.46 3.88 -0.33
CA TRP A 8 -22.70 3.62 1.09
C TRP A 8 -21.63 4.26 1.97
N LEU A 9 -20.33 4.14 1.61
CA LEU A 9 -19.24 4.79 2.31
C LEU A 9 -19.42 6.31 2.35
N TYR A 10 -19.71 6.91 1.20
CA TYR A 10 -19.91 8.35 1.09
C TYR A 10 -21.11 8.81 1.95
N LYS A 11 -22.24 8.10 1.90
CA LYS A 11 -23.40 8.40 2.73
C LYS A 11 -23.11 8.30 4.23
N LYS A 12 -22.28 7.33 4.62
CA LYS A 12 -21.98 7.07 6.04
C LYS A 12 -20.92 8.01 6.60
N PHE A 13 -19.93 8.38 5.82
CA PHE A 13 -18.74 9.08 6.29
C PHE A 13 -18.52 10.44 5.63
N GLY A 14 -19.29 10.83 4.61
CA GLY A 14 -19.10 12.06 3.87
C GLY A 14 -19.28 13.35 4.68
N SER A 15 -19.93 13.28 5.86
CA SER A 15 -20.04 14.42 6.78
C SER A 15 -18.94 14.48 7.83
N VAL A 16 -18.02 13.50 7.86
CA VAL A 16 -16.90 13.47 8.81
C VAL A 16 -15.82 14.40 8.29
N SER A 17 -15.57 15.48 9.00
CA SER A 17 -14.64 16.55 8.56
C SER A 17 -13.18 16.12 8.39
N SER A 18 -12.78 15.03 9.04
CA SER A 18 -11.43 14.43 8.91
C SER A 18 -11.30 13.44 7.76
N ILE A 19 -12.36 13.23 6.96
CA ILE A 19 -12.34 12.30 5.82
C ILE A 19 -12.61 13.07 4.54
N GLU A 20 -11.70 13.00 3.60
CA GLU A 20 -11.85 13.52 2.24
C GLU A 20 -12.00 12.36 1.25
N PHE A 21 -13.04 12.40 0.44
CA PHE A 21 -13.23 11.48 -0.67
C PHE A 21 -12.65 12.10 -1.94
N ALA A 22 -11.42 11.80 -2.24
CA ALA A 22 -10.67 12.39 -3.35
C ALA A 22 -11.21 12.01 -4.74
N GLY A 23 -11.99 10.93 -4.85
CA GLY A 23 -12.57 10.46 -6.10
C GLY A 23 -11.52 9.97 -7.10
N PHE A 24 -11.91 9.92 -8.38
CA PHE A 24 -10.98 9.58 -9.46
C PHE A 24 -10.05 10.75 -9.75
N MET A 25 -8.77 10.48 -9.92
CA MET A 25 -7.77 11.50 -10.21
C MET A 25 -6.77 11.02 -11.26
N SER A 26 -6.11 11.97 -11.92
CA SER A 26 -5.00 11.65 -12.82
C SER A 26 -3.81 11.09 -12.03
N ARG A 27 -2.95 10.33 -12.72
CA ARG A 27 -1.74 9.79 -12.12
C ARG A 27 -0.82 10.88 -11.53
N GLU A 28 -0.68 11.99 -12.25
CA GLU A 28 0.11 13.14 -11.81
C GLU A 28 -0.40 13.69 -10.47
N LYS A 29 -1.73 13.88 -10.35
CA LYS A 29 -2.36 14.33 -9.11
C LYS A 29 -2.17 13.32 -7.98
N LEU A 30 -2.27 12.02 -8.27
CA LEU A 30 -2.02 10.95 -7.30
C LEU A 30 -0.60 11.01 -6.75
N PHE A 31 0.42 11.17 -7.60
CA PHE A 31 1.79 11.35 -7.16
C PHE A 31 2.00 12.61 -6.31
N GLY A 32 1.27 13.69 -6.63
CA GLY A 32 1.21 14.87 -5.77
C GLY A 32 0.73 14.55 -4.36
N TYR A 33 -0.31 13.72 -4.22
CA TYR A 33 -0.77 13.25 -2.91
C TYR A 33 0.27 12.39 -2.21
N TYR A 34 0.94 11.46 -2.91
CA TYR A 34 2.01 10.64 -2.31
C TYR A 34 3.11 11.49 -1.69
N HIS A 35 3.46 12.61 -2.31
CA HIS A 35 4.44 13.54 -1.73
C HIS A 35 3.89 14.36 -0.57
N ALA A 36 2.60 14.67 -0.56
CA ALA A 36 1.99 15.53 0.45
C ALA A 36 1.57 14.81 1.74
N VAL A 37 1.20 13.53 1.66
CA VAL A 37 0.72 12.75 2.82
C VAL A 37 1.88 12.19 3.65
N ASP A 38 1.62 11.86 4.91
CA ASP A 38 2.63 11.35 5.85
C ASP A 38 2.68 9.81 5.88
N CYS A 39 1.62 9.13 5.45
CA CYS A 39 1.54 7.68 5.49
C CYS A 39 0.59 7.15 4.42
N LEU A 40 0.88 5.95 3.90
CA LEU A 40 -0.07 5.16 3.12
C LEU A 40 -0.73 4.10 4.01
N VAL A 41 -2.06 4.07 4.06
CA VAL A 41 -2.83 2.94 4.60
C VAL A 41 -3.44 2.16 3.44
N PHE A 42 -3.06 0.90 3.27
CA PHE A 42 -3.49 0.09 2.13
C PHE A 42 -4.18 -1.20 2.58
N PRO A 43 -5.52 -1.17 2.78
CA PRO A 43 -6.30 -2.29 3.31
C PRO A 43 -6.88 -3.19 2.22
N SER A 44 -6.28 -3.27 1.04
CA SER A 44 -6.81 -4.07 -0.06
C SER A 44 -6.78 -5.56 0.27
N LYS A 45 -7.89 -6.26 0.00
CA LYS A 45 -8.01 -7.71 0.21
C LYS A 45 -7.49 -8.54 -0.94
N VAL A 46 -7.54 -7.98 -2.14
CA VAL A 46 -7.20 -8.69 -3.38
C VAL A 46 -6.44 -7.74 -4.29
N GLU A 47 -5.21 -8.10 -4.57
CA GLU A 47 -4.35 -7.39 -5.50
C GLU A 47 -3.56 -8.41 -6.33
N THR A 48 -3.24 -8.02 -7.55
CA THR A 48 -2.28 -8.78 -8.37
C THR A 48 -0.84 -8.43 -8.01
N TRP A 49 -0.58 -7.15 -7.75
CA TRP A 49 0.75 -6.64 -7.38
C TRP A 49 0.72 -5.57 -6.29
N GLY A 50 -0.34 -4.74 -6.23
CA GLY A 50 -0.39 -3.60 -5.30
C GLY A 50 0.44 -2.41 -5.78
N LEU A 51 0.22 -1.97 -7.03
CA LEU A 51 0.95 -0.81 -7.60
C LEU A 51 1.02 0.41 -6.69
N PRO A 52 -0.05 0.82 -5.96
CA PRO A 52 0.04 1.94 -5.03
C PRO A 52 1.11 1.78 -3.94
N VAL A 53 1.34 0.54 -3.49
CA VAL A 53 2.39 0.24 -2.50
C VAL A 53 3.78 0.46 -3.09
N SER A 54 4.05 -0.10 -4.28
CA SER A 54 5.34 0.09 -4.97
C SER A 54 5.61 1.56 -5.30
N GLU A 55 4.58 2.28 -5.76
CA GLU A 55 4.69 3.69 -6.11
C GLU A 55 4.94 4.55 -4.87
N PHE A 56 4.22 4.30 -3.78
CA PHE A 56 4.38 5.06 -2.53
C PHE A 56 5.71 4.75 -1.82
N MET A 57 6.21 3.53 -1.91
CA MET A 57 7.49 3.11 -1.33
C MET A 57 8.65 4.01 -1.79
N ALA A 58 8.60 4.55 -3.01
CA ALA A 58 9.59 5.48 -3.53
C ALA A 58 9.68 6.80 -2.74
N THR A 59 8.67 7.13 -1.92
CA THR A 59 8.68 8.32 -1.06
C THR A 59 9.50 8.12 0.22
N GLY A 60 9.80 6.87 0.59
CA GLY A 60 10.46 6.52 1.85
C GLY A 60 9.60 6.69 3.10
N LYS A 61 8.32 7.04 2.93
CA LYS A 61 7.40 7.34 4.04
C LYS A 61 6.76 6.08 4.63
N PRO A 62 6.19 6.16 5.85
CA PRO A 62 5.49 5.06 6.51
C PRO A 62 4.37 4.43 5.69
N MET A 63 4.27 3.11 5.73
CA MET A 63 3.18 2.36 5.13
C MET A 63 2.56 1.40 6.15
N LEU A 64 1.21 1.40 6.22
CA LEU A 64 0.42 0.42 6.96
C LEU A 64 -0.31 -0.45 5.95
N LEU A 65 0.09 -1.70 5.83
CA LEU A 65 -0.38 -2.62 4.78
C LEU A 65 -1.19 -3.77 5.37
N ALA A 66 -2.18 -4.25 4.63
CA ALA A 66 -2.86 -5.48 4.97
C ALA A 66 -1.87 -6.65 5.05
N ASP A 67 -1.94 -7.46 6.11
CA ASP A 67 -1.08 -8.63 6.32
C ASP A 67 -1.49 -9.76 5.38
N LEU A 68 -1.09 -9.65 4.11
CA LEU A 68 -1.40 -10.56 3.02
C LEU A 68 -0.15 -10.83 2.16
N PRO A 69 -0.05 -12.01 1.52
CA PRO A 69 1.14 -12.41 0.77
C PRO A 69 1.63 -11.36 -0.24
N TYR A 70 0.72 -10.79 -1.05
CA TYR A 70 1.08 -9.78 -2.03
C TYR A 70 1.74 -8.54 -1.39
N ALA A 71 1.26 -8.12 -0.21
CA ALA A 71 1.77 -6.91 0.45
C ALA A 71 3.20 -7.11 0.96
N HIS A 72 3.54 -8.30 1.44
CA HIS A 72 4.91 -8.64 1.82
C HIS A 72 5.86 -8.67 0.62
N GLU A 73 5.39 -9.19 -0.51
CA GLU A 73 6.18 -9.21 -1.75
C GLU A 73 6.40 -7.80 -2.31
N THR A 74 5.32 -7.01 -2.38
CA THR A 74 5.38 -5.66 -2.95
C THR A 74 6.15 -4.68 -2.08
N ALA A 75 6.10 -4.85 -0.74
CA ALA A 75 6.82 -4.00 0.20
C ALA A 75 8.30 -4.38 0.37
N ALA A 76 8.78 -5.42 -0.31
CA ALA A 76 10.19 -5.82 -0.23
C ALA A 76 11.12 -4.65 -0.60
N GLY A 77 12.07 -4.35 0.28
CA GLY A 77 12.97 -3.19 0.17
C GLY A 77 12.45 -1.90 0.81
N SER A 78 11.22 -1.87 1.35
CA SER A 78 10.73 -0.70 2.08
C SER A 78 11.46 -0.53 3.43
N MET A 79 11.57 0.73 3.87
CA MET A 79 12.28 1.08 5.09
C MET A 79 11.37 1.26 6.31
N GLN A 80 10.08 1.56 6.09
CA GLN A 80 9.16 1.96 7.15
C GLN A 80 7.77 1.34 6.91
N THR A 81 7.62 0.07 7.22
CA THR A 81 6.37 -0.67 6.99
C THR A 81 5.89 -1.38 8.23
N ALA A 82 4.59 -1.39 8.46
CA ALA A 82 3.93 -2.28 9.39
C ALA A 82 2.74 -2.96 8.75
N PHE A 83 2.47 -4.18 9.17
CA PHE A 83 1.35 -4.98 8.68
C PHE A 83 0.24 -5.07 9.73
N PHE A 84 -1.01 -5.09 9.26
CA PHE A 84 -2.19 -5.23 10.11
C PHE A 84 -3.16 -6.28 9.57
N LYS A 85 -3.83 -6.98 10.46
CA LYS A 85 -4.86 -7.96 10.08
C LYS A 85 -6.13 -7.23 9.66
N LEU A 86 -6.67 -7.57 8.50
CA LEU A 86 -7.94 -7.00 8.01
C LEU A 86 -9.14 -7.29 8.92
N SER A 87 -9.06 -8.34 9.72
CA SER A 87 -10.08 -8.69 10.73
C SER A 87 -9.95 -7.90 12.04
N ASP A 88 -8.89 -7.09 12.19
CA ASP A 88 -8.60 -6.36 13.42
C ASP A 88 -8.49 -4.83 13.18
N PRO A 89 -9.63 -4.14 13.08
CA PRO A 89 -9.65 -2.69 12.90
C PRO A 89 -9.06 -1.94 14.10
N VAL A 90 -9.04 -2.54 15.30
CA VAL A 90 -8.44 -1.93 16.49
C VAL A 90 -6.92 -1.90 16.37
N GLN A 91 -6.31 -2.95 15.83
CA GLN A 91 -4.89 -2.96 15.51
C GLN A 91 -4.53 -1.80 14.58
N LEU A 92 -5.26 -1.65 13.46
CA LEU A 92 -5.00 -0.55 12.52
C LEU A 92 -5.17 0.82 13.19
N MET A 93 -6.24 1.02 13.95
CA MET A 93 -6.50 2.26 14.70
C MET A 93 -5.31 2.59 15.63
N ASN A 94 -4.80 1.61 16.37
CA ASN A 94 -3.66 1.81 17.27
C ASN A 94 -2.36 2.17 16.51
N LEU A 95 -2.10 1.54 15.37
CA LEU A 95 -0.96 1.87 14.52
C LEU A 95 -1.06 3.31 13.98
N MET A 96 -2.24 3.70 13.49
CA MET A 96 -2.49 5.07 13.01
C MET A 96 -2.32 6.10 14.15
N LYS A 97 -2.84 5.79 15.35
CA LYS A 97 -2.69 6.67 16.51
C LYS A 97 -1.21 6.88 16.86
N ARG A 98 -0.41 5.83 16.88
CA ARG A 98 1.04 5.92 17.13
C ARG A 98 1.74 6.83 16.12
N LEU A 99 1.41 6.74 14.82
CA LEU A 99 1.93 7.66 13.82
C LEU A 99 1.56 9.12 14.10
N CYS A 100 0.33 9.39 14.55
CA CYS A 100 -0.10 10.74 14.93
C CYS A 100 0.60 11.27 16.20
N GLU A 101 1.20 10.38 17.00
CA GLU A 101 1.98 10.68 18.21
C GLU A 101 3.49 10.67 17.93
N ASP A 102 3.90 10.70 16.65
CA ASP A 102 5.31 10.63 16.18
C ASP A 102 6.08 9.39 16.68
N ASP A 103 5.35 8.32 17.03
CA ASP A 103 5.96 7.04 17.39
C ASP A 103 6.10 6.13 16.17
N PHE A 104 7.31 6.03 15.66
CA PHE A 104 7.68 5.19 14.51
C PHE A 104 8.37 3.88 14.91
N THR A 105 8.48 3.58 16.19
CA THR A 105 9.28 2.43 16.72
C THR A 105 8.73 1.06 16.31
N PHE A 106 7.48 0.99 15.85
CA PHE A 106 6.83 -0.24 15.37
C PHE A 106 7.04 -0.50 13.88
N LEU A 107 7.54 0.49 13.14
CA LEU A 107 7.84 0.33 11.73
C LEU A 107 9.13 -0.46 11.54
N THR A 108 9.13 -1.34 10.56
CA THR A 108 10.29 -2.19 10.25
C THR A 108 10.73 -2.02 8.81
N SER A 109 12.02 -2.23 8.58
CA SER A 109 12.56 -2.39 7.24
C SER A 109 12.24 -3.81 6.75
N ILE A 110 11.67 -3.90 5.57
CA ILE A 110 11.37 -5.18 4.93
C ILE A 110 12.55 -5.52 4.01
N GLY A 111 13.27 -6.58 4.33
CA GLY A 111 14.36 -7.04 3.50
C GLY A 111 13.88 -7.40 2.09
N THR A 112 14.73 -7.17 1.11
CA THR A 112 14.53 -7.78 -0.21
C THR A 112 14.68 -9.29 -0.02
N SER A 113 13.62 -10.05 -0.29
CA SER A 113 13.75 -11.50 -0.25
C SER A 113 14.83 -11.90 -1.26
N ASP A 114 15.84 -12.63 -0.80
CA ASP A 114 16.89 -13.24 -1.62
C ASP A 114 16.33 -14.42 -2.47
N LYS A 115 15.07 -14.34 -2.83
CA LYS A 115 14.54 -15.15 -3.92
C LYS A 115 15.17 -14.60 -5.18
N ARG A 116 16.29 -15.21 -5.56
CA ARG A 116 16.85 -15.14 -6.91
C ARG A 116 15.83 -15.69 -7.91
N PHE A 117 14.71 -14.98 -8.06
CA PHE A 117 14.02 -15.05 -9.32
C PHE A 117 14.92 -14.24 -10.24
N SER A 118 15.59 -14.94 -11.14
CA SER A 118 16.21 -14.29 -12.27
C SER A 118 15.09 -13.63 -13.06
N PHE A 119 14.81 -12.37 -12.76
CA PHE A 119 13.93 -11.60 -13.62
C PHE A 119 14.61 -11.50 -14.96
N ALA A 120 13.95 -11.99 -15.98
CA ALA A 120 14.44 -11.81 -17.32
C ALA A 120 14.58 -10.30 -17.59
N SER A 121 15.79 -9.85 -17.90
CA SER A 121 16.08 -8.43 -18.18
C SER A 121 15.56 -8.00 -19.56
N SER A 122 15.14 -8.95 -20.37
CA SER A 122 14.60 -8.74 -21.72
C SER A 122 13.56 -9.81 -22.07
N TRP A 123 12.71 -9.50 -23.02
CA TRP A 123 11.76 -10.47 -23.60
C TRP A 123 12.46 -11.71 -24.15
N ARG A 124 13.64 -11.55 -24.73
CA ARG A 124 14.44 -12.67 -25.26
C ARG A 124 14.83 -13.62 -24.13
N GLU A 125 15.39 -13.11 -23.05
CA GLU A 125 15.79 -13.90 -21.88
C GLU A 125 14.58 -14.60 -21.22
N LEU A 126 13.41 -13.92 -21.16
CA LEU A 126 12.17 -14.54 -20.68
C LEU A 126 11.76 -15.72 -21.58
N PHE A 127 11.75 -15.54 -22.89
CA PHE A 127 11.38 -16.62 -23.81
C PHE A 127 12.37 -17.78 -23.77
N ASP A 128 13.67 -17.49 -23.71
CA ASP A 128 14.71 -18.52 -23.61
C ASP A 128 14.58 -19.34 -22.31
N SER A 129 14.14 -18.71 -21.20
CA SER A 129 13.91 -19.40 -19.92
C SER A 129 12.64 -20.25 -19.88
N ILE A 130 11.65 -19.96 -20.73
CA ILE A 130 10.38 -20.70 -20.79
C ILE A 130 10.43 -21.85 -21.81
N LEU A 131 11.24 -21.71 -22.87
CA LEU A 131 11.30 -22.64 -23.99
C LEU A 131 12.40 -23.70 -23.89
N ASN A 132 13.27 -23.62 -22.89
CA ASN A 132 14.29 -24.60 -22.52
C ASN A 132 13.87 -25.36 -21.25
#